data_e7230df3d90bf9554f083281f4d05dd3
#
_entry.id   e7230df3d90bf9554f083281f4d05dd3
#
_cell.length_a   1.000
_cell.length_b   1.000
_cell.length_c   1.000
_cell.angle_alpha   90.00
_cell.angle_beta   90.00
_cell.angle_gamma   90.00
#
_symmetry.space_group_name_H-M   'P 1'
#
loop_
_entity.id
_entity.type
_entity.pdbx_description
1 polymer ?
#
loop_
_entity_poly.entity_id
_entity_poly.type
_entity_poly.pdbx_seq_one_letter_code
_entity_poly.pdbx_strand_id
1 'polypeptide(L)'
;MPYFDEPDAPKEQLVPFVPSTNYTAENVVKMLKINTDDSLIDLGCGDGRILFKAVEMRSCKGIGIDINKNLIEECKERVKKENLLDKLQFFVDDFSRDNFDFYGCNCICFYLVPKVMKLIEDKIKNYIREKKDRRVVSIRFPFRNLIPTFIDDKLKLYYYDHTSKDGKFGDDSYLNLLPAF
;
A
#
# COMPACT_ATOMS: atom_id res chain seq x y z
N MET A 1 -14.53 -25.99 -34.67
CA MET A 1 -13.87 -26.32 -33.40
C MET A 1 -14.34 -25.31 -32.38
N PRO A 2 -15.03 -25.72 -31.30
CA PRO A 2 -15.49 -24.78 -30.29
C PRO A 2 -14.29 -24.32 -29.42
N TYR A 3 -14.17 -23.02 -29.25
CA TYR A 3 -13.31 -22.40 -28.23
C TYR A 3 -13.79 -22.88 -26.86
N PHE A 4 -12.94 -23.56 -26.16
CA PHE A 4 -13.14 -23.82 -24.73
C PHE A 4 -12.87 -22.52 -23.99
N ASP A 5 -13.91 -21.95 -23.35
CA ASP A 5 -13.76 -20.96 -22.31
C ASP A 5 -12.94 -21.60 -21.18
N GLU A 6 -11.71 -21.16 -20.99
CA GLU A 6 -10.94 -21.49 -19.79
C GLU A 6 -11.55 -20.69 -18.63
N PRO A 7 -11.99 -21.37 -17.56
CA PRO A 7 -12.49 -20.67 -16.39
C PRO A 7 -11.32 -20.04 -15.63
N ASP A 8 -11.43 -18.73 -15.42
CA ASP A 8 -10.66 -17.93 -14.46
C ASP A 8 -9.13 -18.04 -14.54
N ALA A 9 -8.56 -17.49 -15.61
CA ALA A 9 -7.20 -17.00 -15.52
C ALA A 9 -7.12 -16.01 -14.33
N PRO A 10 -6.14 -16.18 -13.39
CA PRO A 10 -5.98 -15.24 -12.30
C PRO A 10 -5.89 -13.84 -12.90
N LYS A 11 -6.65 -12.86 -12.35
CA LYS A 11 -6.59 -11.47 -12.79
C LYS A 11 -5.13 -11.10 -12.86
N GLU A 12 -4.60 -11.03 -14.09
CA GLU A 12 -3.19 -10.77 -14.33
C GLU A 12 -2.80 -9.52 -13.59
N GLN A 13 -1.60 -9.54 -13.03
CA GLN A 13 -0.99 -8.42 -12.34
C GLN A 13 -1.18 -7.15 -13.18
N LEU A 14 -2.15 -6.32 -12.83
CA LEU A 14 -2.57 -5.14 -13.57
C LEU A 14 -1.44 -4.11 -13.72
N VAL A 15 -0.34 -4.34 -13.02
CA VAL A 15 0.81 -3.42 -12.97
C VAL A 15 2.09 -4.23 -12.72
N PRO A 16 3.18 -3.97 -13.47
CA PRO A 16 4.47 -4.58 -13.17
C PRO A 16 4.95 -4.16 -11.77
N PHE A 17 5.56 -5.11 -11.05
CA PHE A 17 6.21 -4.84 -9.78
C PHE A 17 7.36 -3.85 -9.98
N VAL A 18 7.25 -2.65 -9.41
CA VAL A 18 8.31 -1.65 -9.37
C VAL A 18 8.70 -1.44 -7.90
N PRO A 19 9.84 -1.98 -7.48
CA PRO A 19 10.24 -1.87 -6.07
C PRO A 19 10.59 -0.43 -5.70
N SER A 20 10.10 0.04 -4.55
CA SER A 20 10.57 1.28 -3.94
C SER A 20 12.03 1.13 -3.47
N THR A 21 12.79 2.23 -3.35
CA THR A 21 14.15 2.17 -2.81
C THR A 21 14.11 2.02 -1.28
N ASN A 22 15.22 1.51 -0.67
CA ASN A 22 15.34 1.49 0.79
C ASN A 22 15.20 2.89 1.40
N TYR A 23 15.73 3.91 0.72
CA TYR A 23 15.58 5.30 1.13
C TYR A 23 14.11 5.75 1.14
N THR A 24 13.33 5.36 0.14
CA THR A 24 11.89 5.62 0.12
C THR A 24 11.20 4.91 1.28
N ALA A 25 11.50 3.62 1.52
CA ALA A 25 10.92 2.86 2.62
C ALA A 25 11.17 3.51 3.98
N GLU A 26 12.40 3.96 4.25
CA GLU A 26 12.73 4.69 5.49
C GLU A 26 11.90 5.97 5.65
N ASN A 27 11.73 6.74 4.58
CA ASN A 27 10.99 7.99 4.64
C ASN A 27 9.48 7.77 4.76
N VAL A 28 8.93 6.69 4.23
CA VAL A 28 7.55 6.26 4.50
C VAL A 28 7.36 5.99 5.99
N VAL A 29 8.26 5.22 6.62
CA VAL A 29 8.20 4.92 8.07
C VAL A 29 8.30 6.19 8.91
N LYS A 30 9.19 7.13 8.54
CA LYS A 30 9.34 8.43 9.21
C LYS A 30 8.10 9.30 9.06
N MET A 31 7.55 9.40 7.85
CA MET A 31 6.38 10.22 7.54
C MET A 31 5.13 9.71 8.26
N LEU A 32 4.94 8.39 8.33
CA LEU A 32 3.88 7.76 9.13
C LEU A 32 4.10 7.92 10.64
N LYS A 33 5.26 8.38 11.08
CA LYS A 33 5.64 8.52 12.51
C LYS A 33 5.41 7.23 13.28
N ILE A 34 5.76 6.09 12.67
CA ILE A 34 5.53 4.77 13.24
C ILE A 34 6.30 4.60 14.55
N ASN A 35 5.65 4.01 15.54
CA ASN A 35 6.23 3.59 16.82
C ASN A 35 5.94 2.09 17.07
N THR A 36 6.39 1.57 18.21
CA THR A 36 6.29 0.14 18.55
C THR A 36 4.85 -0.36 18.70
N ASP A 37 3.90 0.52 19.04
CA ASP A 37 2.49 0.16 19.28
C ASP A 37 1.67 0.21 17.99
N ASP A 38 2.24 0.75 16.92
CA ASP A 38 1.57 0.83 15.63
C ASP A 38 1.60 -0.50 14.88
N SER A 39 0.61 -0.66 14.02
CA SER A 39 0.56 -1.72 13.01
C SER A 39 0.42 -1.12 11.61
N LEU A 40 1.34 -1.50 10.74
CA LEU A 40 1.40 -1.03 9.36
C LEU A 40 0.86 -2.08 8.39
N ILE A 41 -0.06 -1.70 7.52
CA ILE A 41 -0.43 -2.52 6.37
C ILE A 41 0.14 -1.90 5.07
N ASP A 42 0.75 -2.75 4.23
CA ASP A 42 1.27 -2.38 2.91
C ASP A 42 0.43 -3.04 1.83
N LEU A 43 -0.29 -2.23 1.04
CA LEU A 43 -1.19 -2.69 -0.03
C LEU A 43 -0.44 -2.77 -1.36
N GLY A 44 -0.29 -3.98 -1.90
CA GLY A 44 0.62 -4.25 -3.01
C GLY A 44 2.07 -4.30 -2.52
N CYS A 45 2.31 -5.07 -1.46
CA CYS A 45 3.57 -5.04 -0.72
C CYS A 45 4.78 -5.57 -1.50
N GLY A 46 4.57 -6.31 -2.59
CA GLY A 46 5.65 -6.89 -3.39
C GLY A 46 6.58 -7.76 -2.55
N ASP A 47 7.86 -7.40 -2.50
CA ASP A 47 8.89 -8.09 -1.72
C ASP A 47 8.91 -7.71 -0.22
N GLY A 48 7.93 -6.93 0.24
CA GLY A 48 7.74 -6.57 1.64
C GLY A 48 8.74 -5.55 2.20
N ARG A 49 9.60 -4.93 1.37
CA ARG A 49 10.72 -4.09 1.83
C ARG A 49 10.33 -2.97 2.78
N ILE A 50 9.15 -2.36 2.61
CA ILE A 50 8.67 -1.29 3.50
C ILE A 50 8.39 -1.86 4.89
N LEU A 51 7.75 -3.03 4.96
CA LEU A 51 7.41 -3.70 6.21
C LEU A 51 8.65 -4.18 6.95
N PHE A 52 9.61 -4.82 6.26
CA PHE A 52 10.88 -5.21 6.87
C PHE A 52 11.65 -3.99 7.39
N LYS A 53 11.66 -2.88 6.64
CA LYS A 53 12.27 -1.63 7.09
C LYS A 53 11.54 -1.03 8.30
N ALA A 54 10.23 -1.10 8.34
CA ALA A 54 9.44 -0.61 9.48
C ALA A 54 9.76 -1.40 10.77
N VAL A 55 9.87 -2.72 10.68
CA VAL A 55 10.26 -3.56 11.82
C VAL A 55 11.70 -3.27 12.25
N GLU A 56 12.63 -3.17 11.30
CA GLU A 56 14.03 -2.82 11.58
C GLU A 56 14.16 -1.49 12.35
N MET A 57 13.42 -0.48 11.91
CA MET A 57 13.51 0.88 12.47
C MET A 57 12.70 1.07 13.76
N ARG A 58 11.58 0.38 13.92
CA ARG A 58 10.57 0.70 14.94
C ARG A 58 10.02 -0.50 15.71
N SER A 59 10.38 -1.73 15.36
CA SER A 59 9.86 -2.96 15.97
C SER A 59 8.32 -3.05 15.99
N CYS A 60 7.63 -2.34 15.08
CA CYS A 60 6.18 -2.36 14.96
C CYS A 60 5.67 -3.70 14.39
N LYS A 61 4.35 -3.88 14.35
CA LYS A 61 3.73 -4.99 13.61
C LYS A 61 3.45 -4.58 12.17
N GLY A 62 3.44 -5.55 11.25
CA GLY A 62 3.15 -5.27 9.85
C GLY A 62 2.41 -6.40 9.15
N ILE A 63 1.57 -6.01 8.18
CA ILE A 63 0.81 -6.91 7.32
C ILE A 63 1.05 -6.52 5.87
N GLY A 64 1.50 -7.48 5.06
CA GLY A 64 1.68 -7.30 3.62
C GLY A 64 0.57 -8.00 2.84
N ILE A 65 -0.02 -7.28 1.89
CA ILE A 65 -1.06 -7.79 0.99
C ILE A 65 -0.57 -7.65 -0.45
N ASP A 66 -0.60 -8.74 -1.19
CA ASP A 66 -0.33 -8.73 -2.63
C ASP A 66 -1.11 -9.87 -3.31
N ILE A 67 -1.47 -9.69 -4.58
CA ILE A 67 -2.09 -10.75 -5.39
C ILE A 67 -1.06 -11.75 -5.92
N ASN A 68 0.22 -11.39 -5.93
CA ASN A 68 1.30 -12.22 -6.43
C ASN A 68 1.73 -13.24 -5.36
N LYS A 69 1.26 -14.49 -5.55
CA LYS A 69 1.54 -15.60 -4.63
C LYS A 69 3.04 -15.85 -4.44
N ASN A 70 3.84 -15.73 -5.49
CA ASN A 70 5.28 -16.03 -5.39
C ASN A 70 6.00 -15.01 -4.50
N LEU A 71 5.72 -13.71 -4.66
CA LEU A 71 6.28 -12.67 -3.81
C LEU A 71 5.85 -12.85 -2.34
N ILE A 72 4.60 -13.23 -2.10
CA ILE A 72 4.11 -13.50 -0.74
C ILE A 72 4.83 -14.71 -0.11
N GLU A 73 5.05 -15.79 -0.85
CA GLU A 73 5.80 -16.94 -0.32
C GLU A 73 7.26 -16.57 -0.02
N GLU A 74 7.93 -15.81 -0.88
CA GLU A 74 9.29 -15.29 -0.62
C GLU A 74 9.32 -14.43 0.66
N CYS A 75 8.33 -13.54 0.86
CA CYS A 75 8.20 -12.77 2.09
C CYS A 75 8.03 -13.66 3.33
N LYS A 76 7.18 -14.69 3.26
CA LYS A 76 6.97 -15.63 4.37
C LYS A 76 8.22 -16.43 4.71
N GLU A 77 8.98 -16.85 3.71
CA GLU A 77 10.27 -17.53 3.92
C GLU A 77 11.28 -16.59 4.60
N ARG A 78 11.35 -15.35 4.16
CA ARG A 78 12.19 -14.33 4.78
C ARG A 78 11.81 -14.06 6.23
N VAL A 79 10.52 -13.94 6.54
CA VAL A 79 10.00 -13.77 7.91
C VAL A 79 10.46 -14.92 8.82
N LYS A 80 10.39 -16.17 8.35
CA LYS A 80 10.88 -17.34 9.09
C LYS A 80 12.40 -17.28 9.32
N LYS A 81 13.14 -16.98 8.28
CA LYS A 81 14.63 -16.89 8.31
C LYS A 81 15.11 -15.80 9.27
N GLU A 82 14.43 -14.66 9.32
CA GLU A 82 14.78 -13.52 10.17
C GLU A 82 14.12 -13.56 11.57
N ASN A 83 13.35 -14.64 11.90
CA ASN A 83 12.62 -14.81 13.17
C ASN A 83 11.65 -13.66 13.48
N LEU A 84 10.88 -13.23 12.46
CA LEU A 84 9.94 -12.10 12.56
C LEU A 84 8.46 -12.54 12.55
N LEU A 85 8.16 -13.81 12.88
CA LEU A 85 6.79 -14.36 12.85
C LEU A 85 5.81 -13.65 13.81
N ASP A 86 6.31 -13.08 14.88
CA ASP A 86 5.55 -12.28 15.85
C ASP A 86 5.32 -10.83 15.40
N LYS A 87 6.01 -10.38 14.35
CA LYS A 87 5.98 -9.00 13.84
C LYS A 87 5.31 -8.87 12.49
N LEU A 88 5.60 -9.77 11.54
CA LEU A 88 5.18 -9.65 10.14
C LEU A 88 4.33 -10.82 9.69
N GLN A 89 3.25 -10.49 8.98
CA GLN A 89 2.38 -11.45 8.30
C GLN A 89 2.17 -11.03 6.86
N PHE A 90 2.04 -12.00 5.95
CA PHE A 90 1.86 -11.76 4.52
C PHE A 90 0.74 -12.63 3.97
N PHE A 91 -0.18 -12.02 3.21
CA PHE A 91 -1.35 -12.70 2.66
C PHE A 91 -1.50 -12.45 1.16
N VAL A 92 -1.88 -13.51 0.44
CA VAL A 92 -2.35 -13.37 -0.94
C VAL A 92 -3.80 -12.92 -0.86
N ASP A 93 -4.08 -11.66 -1.20
CA ASP A 93 -5.43 -11.11 -1.14
C ASP A 93 -5.58 -9.92 -2.12
N ASP A 94 -6.84 -9.62 -2.50
CA ASP A 94 -7.21 -8.48 -3.32
C ASP A 94 -7.83 -7.38 -2.45
N PHE A 95 -7.05 -6.35 -2.16
CA PHE A 95 -7.50 -5.20 -1.36
C PHE A 95 -8.53 -4.31 -2.08
N SER A 96 -8.77 -4.53 -3.39
CA SER A 96 -9.78 -3.78 -4.15
C SER A 96 -11.21 -4.26 -3.89
N ARG A 97 -11.40 -5.47 -3.38
CA ARG A 97 -12.72 -6.05 -3.07
C ARG A 97 -13.49 -5.22 -2.06
N ASP A 98 -14.82 -5.14 -2.19
CA ASP A 98 -15.66 -4.22 -1.40
C ASP A 98 -15.59 -4.45 0.11
N ASN A 99 -15.49 -5.70 0.54
CA ASN A 99 -15.45 -6.09 1.95
C ASN A 99 -14.01 -6.27 2.48
N PHE A 100 -13.00 -5.64 1.84
CA PHE A 100 -11.63 -5.69 2.34
C PHE A 100 -11.51 -4.95 3.68
N ASP A 101 -10.98 -5.63 4.67
CA ASP A 101 -10.65 -5.09 5.98
C ASP A 101 -9.14 -4.76 6.04
N PHE A 102 -8.79 -3.65 6.66
CA PHE A 102 -7.39 -3.26 6.89
C PHE A 102 -6.77 -3.95 8.10
N TYR A 103 -7.33 -5.07 8.54
CA TYR A 103 -6.84 -5.95 9.62
C TYR A 103 -6.60 -5.22 10.96
N GLY A 104 -7.37 -4.16 11.22
CA GLY A 104 -7.23 -3.35 12.42
C GLY A 104 -5.97 -2.49 12.47
N CYS A 105 -5.15 -2.45 11.40
CA CYS A 105 -3.96 -1.61 11.32
C CYS A 105 -4.34 -0.12 11.41
N ASN A 106 -3.50 0.67 12.07
CA ASN A 106 -3.67 2.11 12.18
C ASN A 106 -2.76 2.93 11.22
N CYS A 107 -1.87 2.25 10.50
CA CYS A 107 -1.04 2.85 9.45
C CYS A 107 -1.21 2.07 8.14
N ILE A 108 -1.32 2.79 7.03
CA ILE A 108 -1.38 2.21 5.69
C ILE A 108 -0.31 2.85 4.82
N CYS A 109 0.39 2.04 4.02
CA CYS A 109 1.18 2.54 2.89
C CYS A 109 0.88 1.74 1.63
N PHE A 110 1.18 2.35 0.48
CA PHE A 110 1.10 1.69 -0.81
C PHE A 110 1.85 2.44 -1.90
N TYR A 111 2.32 1.69 -2.88
CA TYR A 111 2.82 2.20 -4.16
C TYR A 111 1.96 1.64 -5.29
N LEU A 112 0.87 2.31 -5.57
CA LEU A 112 -0.15 1.87 -6.54
C LEU A 112 -0.28 2.88 -7.67
N VAL A 113 -0.59 2.40 -8.88
CA VAL A 113 -0.90 3.29 -10.00
C VAL A 113 -2.28 3.94 -9.84
N PRO A 114 -2.54 5.12 -10.44
CA PRO A 114 -3.77 5.86 -10.28
C PRO A 114 -5.05 5.07 -10.59
N LYS A 115 -5.00 4.16 -11.56
CA LYS A 115 -6.13 3.28 -11.89
C LYS A 115 -6.55 2.39 -10.71
N VAL A 116 -5.58 1.83 -9.98
CA VAL A 116 -5.82 1.00 -8.79
C VAL A 116 -6.20 1.87 -7.60
N MET A 117 -5.53 3.02 -7.41
CA MET A 117 -5.85 3.96 -6.34
C MET A 117 -7.32 4.42 -6.37
N LYS A 118 -7.88 4.61 -7.57
CA LYS A 118 -9.31 4.96 -7.74
C LYS A 118 -10.25 3.93 -7.10
N LEU A 119 -9.86 2.64 -7.08
CA LEU A 119 -10.69 1.56 -6.51
C LEU A 119 -10.73 1.60 -4.98
N ILE A 120 -9.73 2.19 -4.34
CA ILE A 120 -9.60 2.21 -2.88
C ILE A 120 -9.79 3.61 -2.28
N GLU A 121 -9.93 4.66 -3.08
CA GLU A 121 -9.98 6.06 -2.59
C GLU A 121 -11.06 6.26 -1.53
N ASP A 122 -12.30 5.80 -1.78
CA ASP A 122 -13.39 5.97 -0.83
C ASP A 122 -13.21 5.12 0.44
N LYS A 123 -12.62 3.92 0.31
CA LYS A 123 -12.25 3.10 1.47
C LYS A 123 -11.22 3.82 2.36
N ILE A 124 -10.21 4.43 1.75
CA ILE A 124 -9.18 5.19 2.48
C ILE A 124 -9.78 6.43 3.13
N LYS A 125 -10.67 7.16 2.45
CA LYS A 125 -11.39 8.30 3.05
C LYS A 125 -12.17 7.89 4.30
N ASN A 126 -12.93 6.81 4.22
CA ASN A 126 -13.67 6.28 5.35
C ASN A 126 -12.72 5.85 6.48
N TYR A 127 -11.67 5.11 6.12
CA TYR A 127 -10.66 4.63 7.06
C TYR A 127 -10.05 5.77 7.89
N ILE A 128 -9.53 6.85 7.28
CA ILE A 128 -8.89 7.95 8.03
C ILE A 128 -9.88 8.76 8.88
N ARG A 129 -11.19 8.71 8.58
CA ARG A 129 -12.23 9.45 9.32
C ARG A 129 -12.74 8.71 10.55
N GLU A 130 -12.59 7.39 10.59
CA GLU A 130 -13.10 6.59 11.71
C GLU A 130 -12.33 6.82 13.02
N LYS A 131 -11.00 7.06 12.94
CA LYS A 131 -10.14 7.25 14.11
C LYS A 131 -9.03 8.25 13.83
N LYS A 132 -8.73 9.10 14.82
CA LYS A 132 -7.72 10.16 14.71
C LYS A 132 -6.28 9.67 14.60
N ASP A 133 -6.00 8.47 15.06
CA ASP A 133 -4.67 7.84 14.99
C ASP A 133 -4.36 7.16 13.65
N ARG A 134 -5.34 7.13 12.74
CA ARG A 134 -5.15 6.51 11.42
C ARG A 134 -4.38 7.41 10.46
N ARG A 135 -3.37 6.83 9.83
CA ARG A 135 -2.41 7.53 8.97
C ARG A 135 -2.16 6.73 7.70
N VAL A 136 -2.06 7.42 6.59
CA VAL A 136 -1.86 6.81 5.27
C VAL A 136 -0.76 7.55 4.52
N VAL A 137 0.12 6.82 3.85
CA VAL A 137 1.09 7.36 2.90
C VAL A 137 0.95 6.68 1.55
N SER A 138 0.68 7.45 0.52
CA SER A 138 0.83 6.99 -0.86
C SER A 138 2.18 7.40 -1.42
N ILE A 139 2.76 6.50 -2.24
CA ILE A 139 4.06 6.67 -2.86
C ILE A 139 3.85 6.97 -4.34
N ARG A 140 4.48 8.03 -4.85
CA ARG A 140 4.53 8.50 -6.22
C ARG A 140 3.25 9.15 -6.72
N PHE A 141 2.07 8.67 -6.38
CA PHE A 141 0.81 9.20 -6.89
C PHE A 141 -0.11 9.62 -5.74
N PRO A 142 -0.69 10.84 -5.79
CA PRO A 142 -1.71 11.26 -4.84
C PRO A 142 -3.09 10.68 -5.19
N PHE A 143 -4.01 10.68 -4.24
CA PHE A 143 -5.44 10.53 -4.55
C PHE A 143 -5.95 11.76 -5.31
N ARG A 144 -6.93 11.52 -6.19
CA ARG A 144 -7.48 12.59 -7.03
C ARG A 144 -8.44 13.52 -6.28
N ASN A 145 -9.27 12.95 -5.42
CA ASN A 145 -10.34 13.69 -4.74
C ASN A 145 -10.14 13.73 -3.20
N LEU A 146 -8.89 13.59 -2.76
CA LEU A 146 -8.50 13.73 -1.37
C LEU A 146 -7.21 14.54 -1.28
N ILE A 147 -7.28 15.69 -0.60
CA ILE A 147 -6.15 16.60 -0.45
C ILE A 147 -5.24 16.05 0.66
N PRO A 148 -3.94 15.79 0.37
CA PRO A 148 -3.01 15.33 1.39
C PRO A 148 -2.78 16.41 2.46
N THR A 149 -2.60 15.99 3.71
CA THR A 149 -2.26 16.88 4.83
C THR A 149 -0.81 17.35 4.77
N PHE A 150 0.07 16.49 4.24
CA PHE A 150 1.49 16.80 4.06
C PHE A 150 2.03 16.13 2.78
N ILE A 151 3.02 16.77 2.14
CA ILE A 151 3.65 16.30 0.91
C ILE A 151 5.17 16.41 1.05
N ASP A 152 5.88 15.32 0.76
CA ASP A 152 7.29 15.36 0.38
C ASP A 152 7.40 15.35 -1.14
N ASP A 153 7.53 16.53 -1.73
CA ASP A 153 7.55 16.68 -3.18
C ASP A 153 8.81 16.08 -3.84
N LYS A 154 9.91 16.02 -3.12
CA LYS A 154 11.16 15.42 -3.58
C LYS A 154 11.04 13.89 -3.73
N LEU A 155 10.41 13.23 -2.75
CA LEU A 155 10.22 11.79 -2.75
C LEU A 155 8.87 11.37 -3.33
N LYS A 156 8.01 12.33 -3.66
CA LYS A 156 6.63 12.09 -4.10
C LYS A 156 5.87 11.22 -3.11
N LEU A 157 5.94 11.59 -1.83
CA LEU A 157 5.18 10.97 -0.76
C LEU A 157 4.05 11.88 -0.34
N TYR A 158 2.85 11.33 -0.21
CA TYR A 158 1.63 12.05 0.12
C TYR A 158 1.02 11.45 1.37
N TYR A 159 0.93 12.27 2.43
CA TYR A 159 0.43 11.85 3.74
C TYR A 159 -1.01 12.29 3.93
N TYR A 160 -1.83 11.38 4.45
CA TYR A 160 -3.24 11.59 4.72
C TYR A 160 -3.59 11.13 6.14
N ASP A 161 -4.45 11.89 6.80
CA ASP A 161 -5.02 11.59 8.12
C ASP A 161 -6.46 12.16 8.23
N HIS A 162 -7.02 12.13 9.44
CA HIS A 162 -8.38 12.63 9.70
C HIS A 162 -8.60 14.12 9.38
N THR A 163 -7.54 14.90 9.16
CA THR A 163 -7.61 16.33 8.79
C THR A 163 -7.60 16.54 7.25
N SER A 164 -7.34 15.49 6.48
CA SER A 164 -7.38 15.52 5.02
C SER A 164 -8.78 15.87 4.52
N LYS A 165 -8.84 16.79 3.56
CA LYS A 165 -10.12 17.32 3.04
C LYS A 165 -10.46 16.70 1.69
N ASP A 166 -11.75 16.51 1.43
CA ASP A 166 -12.22 16.22 0.09
C ASP A 166 -11.94 17.41 -0.84
N GLY A 167 -11.50 17.11 -2.05
CA GLY A 167 -11.20 18.12 -3.06
C GLY A 167 -10.30 17.57 -4.14
N LYS A 168 -10.36 18.17 -5.32
CA LYS A 168 -9.45 17.81 -6.41
C LYS A 168 -8.01 18.17 -6.03
N PHE A 169 -7.10 17.21 -6.20
CA PHE A 169 -5.67 17.40 -5.97
C PHE A 169 -4.87 16.93 -7.19
N GLY A 170 -3.94 17.79 -7.64
CA GLY A 170 -3.16 17.52 -8.85
C GLY A 170 -3.96 17.76 -10.14
N ASP A 171 -3.21 17.76 -11.24
CA ASP A 171 -3.78 17.72 -12.59
C ASP A 171 -3.76 16.30 -13.14
N ASP A 172 -4.42 16.05 -14.24
CA ASP A 172 -4.48 14.73 -14.87
C ASP A 172 -3.19 14.40 -15.67
N SER A 173 -2.16 15.26 -15.62
CA SER A 173 -0.95 15.14 -16.45
C SER A 173 -0.18 13.83 -16.20
N TYR A 174 -0.21 13.32 -14.96
CA TYR A 174 0.44 12.03 -14.63
C TYR A 174 -0.32 10.81 -15.16
N LEU A 175 -1.62 10.93 -15.49
CA LEU A 175 -2.38 9.83 -16.11
C LEU A 175 -1.87 9.53 -17.52
N ASN A 176 -1.30 10.54 -18.17
CA ASN A 176 -0.73 10.42 -19.52
C ASN A 176 0.70 9.86 -19.52
N LEU A 177 1.33 9.71 -18.35
CA LEU A 177 2.68 9.16 -18.19
C LEU A 177 2.70 7.64 -18.03
N LEU A 178 1.54 7.01 -17.92
CA LEU A 178 1.43 5.56 -17.88
C LEU A 178 1.49 5.02 -19.30
N PRO A 179 2.34 4.00 -19.59
CA PRO A 179 2.26 3.30 -20.85
C PRO A 179 0.83 2.77 -21.04
N ALA A 180 0.31 2.89 -22.25
CA ALA A 180 -0.96 2.25 -22.62
C ALA A 180 -0.73 0.73 -22.51
N PHE A 181 -1.35 0.11 -21.52
CA PHE A 181 -1.43 -1.35 -21.38
C PHE A 181 -2.69 -1.87 -22.06
#